data_54e851256369f6114162b6c0e0a0252e
#
_entry.id   54e851256369f6114162b6c0e0a0252e
#
_cell.length_a   1.000
_cell.length_b   1.000
_cell.length_c   1.000
_cell.angle_alpha   90.00
_cell.angle_beta   90.00
_cell.angle_gamma   90.00
#
_symmetry.space_group_name_H-M   'P 1'
#
loop_
_entity.id
_entity.type
_entity.pdbx_description
1 polymer ?
#
loop_
_entity_poly.entity_id
_entity_poly.type
_entity_poly.pdbx_seq_one_letter_code
_entity_poly.pdbx_strand_id
1 'polypeptide(L)'
;MILCEGTMKELKESIQNFKADLLLCNSVDLPPYMNSFVVFKEHLLIAVPKDHPINEKAVWEEGKVLPSLDLFWLNGEKLILAKQNQSIRRDSERILNKNGVRPGKIREIRSIETAMQMVGEGLGIGFNRESYVMYMKKQENVRYYCMRNIDSATDFVLAYRKEMPVTGYMQCMIDMLMAHGRECEKIFPQVIRQHGCQNAF
;
A
#
# COMPACT_ATOMS: atom_id res chain seq x y z
N MET A 1 -8.38 -19.58 16.36
CA MET A 1 -8.30 -18.27 15.70
C MET A 1 -9.21 -18.27 14.50
N ILE A 2 -10.03 -17.23 14.35
CA ILE A 2 -10.88 -17.01 13.17
C ILE A 2 -10.39 -15.73 12.50
N LEU A 3 -10.04 -15.81 11.20
CA LEU A 3 -9.66 -14.67 10.40
C LEU A 3 -10.89 -14.17 9.64
N CYS A 4 -11.15 -12.85 9.73
CA CYS A 4 -12.22 -12.19 8.99
C CYS A 4 -11.62 -11.09 8.11
N GLU A 5 -11.98 -11.08 6.84
CA GLU A 5 -11.61 -10.05 5.89
C GLU A 5 -12.83 -9.21 5.53
N GLY A 6 -12.63 -7.92 5.29
CA GLY A 6 -13.71 -7.02 4.92
C GLY A 6 -13.26 -5.61 4.63
N THR A 7 -14.22 -4.77 4.29
CA THR A 7 -14.00 -3.32 4.18
C THR A 7 -13.72 -2.72 5.56
N MET A 8 -13.07 -1.56 5.59
CA MET A 8 -12.77 -0.87 6.85
C MET A 8 -14.02 -0.58 7.69
N LYS A 9 -15.17 -0.36 7.04
CA LYS A 9 -16.46 -0.20 7.72
C LYS A 9 -16.89 -1.48 8.42
N GLU A 10 -16.89 -2.61 7.71
CA GLU A 10 -17.25 -3.92 8.25
C GLU A 10 -16.33 -4.36 9.38
N LEU A 11 -15.02 -4.13 9.22
CA LEU A 11 -14.03 -4.47 10.25
C LEU A 11 -14.21 -3.62 11.52
N LYS A 12 -14.46 -2.32 11.39
CA LYS A 12 -14.77 -1.45 12.54
C LYS A 12 -16.06 -1.89 13.25
N GLU A 13 -17.10 -2.22 12.51
CA GLU A 13 -18.34 -2.75 13.07
C GLU A 13 -18.12 -4.10 13.78
N SER A 14 -17.25 -4.96 13.25
CA SER A 14 -16.90 -6.24 13.87
C SER A 14 -16.20 -6.05 15.24
N ILE A 15 -15.24 -5.13 15.31
CA ILE A 15 -14.58 -4.74 16.56
C ILE A 15 -15.59 -4.13 17.56
N GLN A 16 -16.43 -3.21 17.08
CA GLN A 16 -17.41 -2.51 17.92
C GLN A 16 -18.43 -3.47 18.51
N ASN A 17 -18.87 -4.46 17.75
CA ASN A 17 -19.86 -5.45 18.14
C ASN A 17 -19.26 -6.71 18.81
N PHE A 18 -18.01 -6.66 19.25
CA PHE A 18 -17.32 -7.77 19.95
C PHE A 18 -17.21 -9.07 19.12
N LYS A 19 -17.26 -8.96 17.79
CA LYS A 19 -17.09 -10.09 16.88
C LYS A 19 -15.63 -10.34 16.50
N ALA A 20 -14.75 -9.37 16.75
CA ALA A 20 -13.33 -9.46 16.58
C ALA A 20 -12.60 -8.83 17.76
N ASP A 21 -11.45 -9.38 18.11
CA ASP A 21 -10.61 -8.94 19.24
C ASP A 21 -9.51 -8.01 18.78
N LEU A 22 -8.93 -8.30 17.62
CA LEU A 22 -7.82 -7.57 17.00
C LEU A 22 -8.20 -7.14 15.59
N LEU A 23 -7.73 -5.97 15.18
CA LEU A 23 -7.89 -5.41 13.85
C LEU A 23 -6.53 -5.09 13.26
N LEU A 24 -6.25 -5.65 12.08
CA LEU A 24 -5.08 -5.28 11.26
C LEU A 24 -5.56 -4.43 10.09
N CYS A 25 -5.00 -3.24 9.93
CA CYS A 25 -5.36 -2.35 8.84
C CYS A 25 -4.26 -1.32 8.55
N ASN A 26 -4.32 -0.71 7.36
CA ASN A 26 -3.51 0.47 7.12
C ASN A 26 -4.03 1.64 7.95
N SER A 27 -3.10 2.54 8.31
CA SER A 27 -3.37 3.72 9.12
C SER A 27 -4.63 4.43 8.67
N VAL A 28 -5.57 4.49 9.55
CA VAL A 28 -6.87 5.15 9.39
C VAL A 28 -7.13 5.91 10.66
N ASP A 29 -8.02 6.87 10.62
CA ASP A 29 -8.56 7.48 11.82
C ASP A 29 -9.28 6.43 12.64
N LEU A 30 -8.56 5.81 13.55
CA LEU A 30 -9.11 4.83 14.48
C LEU A 30 -10.00 5.55 15.49
N PRO A 31 -11.13 4.94 15.87
CA PRO A 31 -11.98 5.51 16.89
C PRO A 31 -11.24 5.72 18.22
N PRO A 32 -11.60 6.74 19.01
CA PRO A 32 -10.92 7.05 20.28
C PRO A 32 -10.98 5.92 21.32
N TYR A 33 -11.90 4.97 21.18
CA TYR A 33 -12.04 3.81 22.04
C TYR A 33 -11.08 2.66 21.70
N MET A 34 -10.21 2.84 20.72
CA MET A 34 -9.20 1.84 20.34
C MET A 34 -7.80 2.25 20.78
N ASN A 35 -7.00 1.26 21.19
CA ASN A 35 -5.55 1.32 21.23
C ASN A 35 -4.98 0.79 19.93
N SER A 36 -3.81 1.27 19.52
CA SER A 36 -3.13 0.75 18.34
C SER A 36 -1.61 0.75 18.51
N PHE A 37 -0.98 -0.20 17.83
CA PHE A 37 0.46 -0.29 17.67
C PHE A 37 0.79 -0.25 16.18
N VAL A 38 1.84 0.47 15.81
CA VAL A 38 2.38 0.42 14.44
C VAL A 38 3.16 -0.88 14.31
N VAL A 39 2.72 -1.75 13.41
CA VAL A 39 3.38 -3.02 13.11
C VAL A 39 4.56 -2.80 12.20
N PHE A 40 4.36 -2.04 11.11
CA PHE A 40 5.41 -1.56 10.20
C PHE A 40 4.93 -0.33 9.43
N LYS A 41 5.89 0.36 8.83
CA LYS A 41 5.62 1.43 7.86
C LYS A 41 5.87 0.93 6.44
N GLU A 42 5.01 1.34 5.52
CA GLU A 42 5.13 1.02 4.10
C GLU A 42 4.83 2.23 3.24
N HIS A 43 5.43 2.28 2.05
CA HIS A 43 5.16 3.34 1.08
C HIS A 43 4.14 2.91 0.03
N LEU A 44 3.40 3.89 -0.46
CA LEU A 44 2.63 3.75 -1.69
C LEU A 44 3.56 4.01 -2.87
N LEU A 45 3.62 3.08 -3.80
CA LEU A 45 4.45 3.11 -5.00
C LEU A 45 3.60 3.37 -6.23
N ILE A 46 4.18 4.04 -7.24
CA ILE A 46 3.60 4.14 -8.57
C ILE A 46 3.97 2.89 -9.35
N ALA A 47 2.98 2.23 -9.95
CA ALA A 47 3.16 1.06 -10.81
C ALA A 47 2.93 1.45 -12.27
N VAL A 48 3.95 1.33 -13.09
CA VAL A 48 3.98 1.79 -14.49
C VAL A 48 4.23 0.61 -15.41
N PRO A 49 3.56 0.52 -16.58
CA PRO A 49 3.91 -0.48 -17.59
C PRO A 49 5.39 -0.39 -18.00
N LYS A 50 6.04 -1.53 -18.19
CA LYS A 50 7.48 -1.60 -18.49
C LYS A 50 7.88 -0.72 -19.69
N ASP A 51 7.04 -0.70 -20.74
CA ASP A 51 7.34 0.00 -21.99
C ASP A 51 6.67 1.38 -22.09
N HIS A 52 6.18 1.93 -20.97
CA HIS A 52 5.54 3.24 -20.95
C HIS A 52 6.57 4.36 -21.04
N PRO A 53 6.39 5.39 -21.91
CA PRO A 53 7.37 6.46 -22.10
C PRO A 53 7.68 7.28 -20.85
N ILE A 54 6.77 7.30 -19.87
CA ILE A 54 6.98 7.98 -18.59
C ILE A 54 8.18 7.40 -17.80
N ASN A 55 8.59 6.17 -18.09
CA ASN A 55 9.75 5.55 -17.44
C ASN A 55 11.06 6.33 -17.67
N GLU A 56 11.16 7.04 -18.78
CA GLU A 56 12.33 7.91 -19.11
C GLU A 56 12.40 9.16 -18.22
N LYS A 57 11.34 9.49 -17.51
CA LYS A 57 11.25 10.64 -16.60
C LYS A 57 11.63 10.30 -15.16
N ALA A 58 11.89 9.03 -14.89
CA ALA A 58 12.30 8.58 -13.57
C ALA A 58 13.74 8.99 -13.28
N VAL A 59 14.02 9.38 -12.04
CA VAL A 59 15.33 9.77 -11.58
C VAL A 59 15.76 8.95 -10.37
N TRP A 60 17.04 8.61 -10.32
CA TRP A 60 17.63 8.00 -9.12
C TRP A 60 17.98 9.09 -8.11
N GLU A 61 17.53 8.93 -6.88
CA GLU A 61 17.87 9.79 -5.76
C GLU A 61 18.74 9.02 -4.77
N GLU A 62 19.74 9.69 -4.19
CA GLU A 62 20.64 9.07 -3.22
C GLU A 62 19.86 8.52 -2.02
N GLY A 63 20.20 7.31 -1.58
CA GLY A 63 19.54 6.64 -0.45
C GLY A 63 18.18 6.02 -0.75
N LYS A 64 17.64 6.18 -1.97
CA LYS A 64 16.39 5.51 -2.36
C LYS A 64 16.61 4.09 -2.89
N VAL A 65 15.63 3.23 -2.62
CA VAL A 65 15.65 1.81 -3.04
C VAL A 65 15.14 1.64 -4.47
N LEU A 66 14.28 2.54 -4.92
CA LEU A 66 13.70 2.64 -6.26
C LEU A 66 13.95 4.02 -6.85
N PRO A 67 13.97 4.16 -8.18
CA PRO A 67 13.94 5.47 -8.80
C PRO A 67 12.64 6.19 -8.44
N SER A 68 12.67 7.49 -8.45
CA SER A 68 11.54 8.37 -8.12
C SER A 68 10.94 8.95 -9.40
N LEU A 69 9.60 9.06 -9.40
CA LEU A 69 8.83 9.67 -10.48
C LEU A 69 8.03 10.86 -9.93
N ASP A 70 8.10 12.00 -10.62
CA ASP A 70 7.29 13.16 -10.27
C ASP A 70 5.83 12.91 -10.66
N LEU A 71 4.91 13.16 -9.74
CA LEU A 71 3.48 12.98 -9.97
C LEU A 71 2.91 13.87 -11.08
N PHE A 72 3.58 14.97 -11.41
CA PHE A 72 3.22 15.83 -12.53
C PHE A 72 3.03 15.04 -13.83
N TRP A 73 3.86 14.02 -14.05
CA TRP A 73 3.81 13.19 -15.25
C TRP A 73 2.58 12.29 -15.34
N LEU A 74 1.80 12.16 -14.27
CA LEU A 74 0.54 11.42 -14.28
C LEU A 74 -0.64 12.26 -14.80
N ASN A 75 -0.45 13.55 -15.08
CA ASN A 75 -1.50 14.38 -15.67
C ASN A 75 -1.89 13.88 -17.07
N GLY A 76 -3.17 13.72 -17.29
CA GLY A 76 -3.72 13.20 -18.55
C GLY A 76 -3.58 11.69 -18.74
N GLU A 77 -2.84 11.00 -17.88
CA GLU A 77 -2.64 9.56 -17.98
C GLU A 77 -3.88 8.76 -17.58
N LYS A 78 -3.97 7.53 -18.10
CA LYS A 78 -4.99 6.57 -17.69
C LYS A 78 -4.57 5.92 -16.40
N LEU A 79 -5.39 6.04 -15.35
CA LEU A 79 -5.11 5.40 -14.07
C LEU A 79 -5.99 4.18 -13.83
N ILE A 80 -5.39 3.15 -13.23
CA ILE A 80 -6.06 1.96 -12.71
C ILE A 80 -6.01 2.06 -11.20
N LEU A 81 -7.15 2.37 -10.59
CA LEU A 81 -7.26 2.61 -9.15
C LEU A 81 -8.14 1.56 -8.48
N ALA A 82 -7.90 1.33 -7.22
CA ALA A 82 -8.78 0.51 -6.38
C ALA A 82 -10.17 1.14 -6.26
N LYS A 83 -11.17 0.40 -5.81
CA LYS A 83 -12.51 0.94 -5.53
C LYS A 83 -12.49 1.92 -4.35
N GLN A 84 -13.42 2.87 -4.32
CA GLN A 84 -13.45 3.99 -3.36
C GLN A 84 -13.47 3.56 -1.88
N ASN A 85 -13.96 2.38 -1.56
CA ASN A 85 -14.01 1.87 -0.19
C ASN A 85 -12.71 1.21 0.30
N GLN A 86 -11.65 1.19 -0.52
CA GLN A 86 -10.36 0.59 -0.16
C GLN A 86 -9.35 1.65 0.31
N SER A 87 -8.51 1.29 1.29
CA SER A 87 -7.52 2.20 1.87
C SER A 87 -6.53 2.73 0.83
N ILE A 88 -6.05 1.87 -0.05
CA ILE A 88 -5.12 2.24 -1.13
C ILE A 88 -5.71 3.28 -2.09
N ARG A 89 -7.03 3.22 -2.37
CA ARG A 89 -7.73 4.23 -3.17
C ARG A 89 -7.74 5.58 -2.47
N ARG A 90 -8.12 5.62 -1.23
CA ARG A 90 -8.16 6.85 -0.43
C ARG A 90 -6.78 7.50 -0.36
N ASP A 91 -5.73 6.72 -0.14
CA ASP A 91 -4.38 7.24 -0.01
C ASP A 91 -3.85 7.76 -1.36
N SER A 92 -4.07 7.03 -2.45
CA SER A 92 -3.70 7.49 -3.80
C SER A 92 -4.45 8.76 -4.20
N GLU A 93 -5.77 8.84 -4.00
CA GLU A 93 -6.55 10.04 -4.28
C GLU A 93 -6.11 11.25 -3.44
N ARG A 94 -5.89 11.04 -2.15
CA ARG A 94 -5.39 12.10 -1.27
C ARG A 94 -4.07 12.69 -1.79
N ILE A 95 -3.14 11.83 -2.23
CA ILE A 95 -1.86 12.24 -2.77
C ILE A 95 -2.03 12.95 -4.12
N LEU A 96 -2.80 12.39 -5.05
CA LEU A 96 -3.08 12.98 -6.36
C LEU A 96 -3.73 14.37 -6.23
N ASN A 97 -4.77 14.47 -5.40
CA ASN A 97 -5.51 15.73 -5.19
C ASN A 97 -4.64 16.80 -4.52
N LYS A 98 -3.85 16.42 -3.50
CA LYS A 98 -2.94 17.35 -2.81
C LYS A 98 -1.89 17.93 -3.75
N ASN A 99 -1.48 17.17 -4.76
CA ASN A 99 -0.47 17.57 -5.74
C ASN A 99 -1.07 18.08 -7.07
N GLY A 100 -2.39 18.30 -7.13
CA GLY A 100 -3.07 18.88 -8.29
C GLY A 100 -3.06 18.00 -9.54
N VAL A 101 -2.83 16.69 -9.40
CA VAL A 101 -2.80 15.77 -10.54
C VAL A 101 -4.21 15.49 -11.04
N ARG A 102 -4.39 15.63 -12.34
CA ARG A 102 -5.67 15.39 -13.04
C ARG A 102 -5.52 14.25 -14.04
N PRO A 103 -5.91 13.02 -13.66
CA PRO A 103 -5.89 11.88 -14.57
C PRO A 103 -6.82 12.10 -15.77
N GLY A 104 -6.44 11.54 -16.92
CA GLY A 104 -7.28 11.60 -18.13
C GLY A 104 -8.48 10.64 -18.03
N LYS A 105 -8.27 9.43 -17.56
CA LYS A 105 -9.32 8.42 -17.35
C LYS A 105 -8.99 7.53 -16.14
N ILE A 106 -9.99 7.23 -15.33
CA ILE A 106 -9.85 6.30 -14.21
C ILE A 106 -10.63 5.02 -14.51
N ARG A 107 -9.99 3.87 -14.29
CA ARG A 107 -10.64 2.55 -14.23
C ARG A 107 -10.57 2.05 -12.80
N GLU A 108 -11.71 1.60 -12.28
CA GLU A 108 -11.82 1.10 -10.91
C GLU A 108 -11.80 -0.42 -10.88
N ILE A 109 -10.90 -1.00 -10.11
CA ILE A 109 -10.72 -2.44 -9.98
C ILE A 109 -10.73 -2.82 -8.49
N ARG A 110 -11.42 -3.90 -8.13
CA ARG A 110 -11.48 -4.38 -6.74
C ARG A 110 -10.20 -5.12 -6.32
N SER A 111 -9.71 -6.00 -7.17
CA SER A 111 -8.52 -6.81 -6.91
C SER A 111 -7.26 -6.05 -7.28
N ILE A 112 -6.34 -5.90 -6.33
CA ILE A 112 -5.03 -5.29 -6.59
C ILE A 112 -4.18 -6.14 -7.56
N GLU A 113 -4.31 -7.46 -7.50
CA GLU A 113 -3.62 -8.37 -8.42
C GLU A 113 -4.08 -8.13 -9.86
N THR A 114 -5.41 -8.08 -10.08
CA THR A 114 -5.98 -7.76 -11.39
C THR A 114 -5.54 -6.36 -11.85
N ALA A 115 -5.50 -5.38 -10.94
CA ALA A 115 -5.01 -4.04 -11.28
C ALA A 115 -3.56 -4.08 -11.76
N MET A 116 -2.67 -4.83 -11.11
CA MET A 116 -1.26 -4.97 -11.50
C MET A 116 -1.10 -5.75 -12.82
N GLN A 117 -1.92 -6.76 -13.08
CA GLN A 117 -1.96 -7.43 -14.38
C GLN A 117 -2.35 -6.45 -15.49
N MET A 118 -3.39 -5.64 -15.27
CA MET A 118 -3.80 -4.61 -16.24
C MET A 118 -2.72 -3.55 -16.48
N VAL A 119 -1.96 -3.17 -15.44
CA VAL A 119 -0.80 -2.31 -15.59
C VAL A 119 0.25 -2.99 -16.48
N GLY A 120 0.59 -4.26 -16.21
CA GLY A 120 1.54 -5.04 -17.00
C GLY A 120 1.17 -5.16 -18.48
N GLU A 121 -0.14 -5.18 -18.78
CA GLU A 121 -0.69 -5.19 -20.15
C GLU A 121 -0.79 -3.79 -20.79
N GLY A 122 -0.23 -2.75 -20.15
CA GLY A 122 -0.20 -1.40 -20.71
C GLY A 122 -1.54 -0.66 -20.68
N LEU A 123 -2.51 -1.10 -19.89
CA LEU A 123 -3.86 -0.51 -19.86
C LEU A 123 -3.95 0.78 -19.02
N GLY A 124 -2.88 1.15 -18.31
CA GLY A 124 -2.77 2.37 -17.53
C GLY A 124 -1.72 2.25 -16.43
N ILE A 125 -1.58 3.31 -15.65
CA ILE A 125 -0.67 3.41 -14.50
C ILE A 125 -1.48 3.13 -13.22
N GLY A 126 -0.89 2.42 -12.27
CA GLY A 126 -1.54 2.07 -11.01
C GLY A 126 -0.74 2.48 -9.79
N PHE A 127 -1.25 2.11 -8.63
CA PHE A 127 -0.56 2.24 -7.35
C PHE A 127 -0.53 0.89 -6.64
N ASN A 128 0.55 0.63 -5.93
CA ASN A 128 0.68 -0.57 -5.11
C ASN A 128 1.43 -0.23 -3.81
N ARG A 129 1.33 -1.07 -2.80
CA ARG A 129 2.05 -0.92 -1.54
C ARG A 129 3.26 -1.83 -1.51
N GLU A 130 4.30 -1.44 -0.77
CA GLU A 130 5.52 -2.25 -0.62
C GLU A 130 5.21 -3.67 -0.14
N SER A 131 4.32 -3.82 0.84
CA SER A 131 3.91 -5.13 1.34
C SER A 131 3.28 -6.01 0.25
N TYR A 132 2.41 -5.44 -0.58
CA TYR A 132 1.83 -6.19 -1.69
C TYR A 132 2.87 -6.56 -2.75
N VAL A 133 3.79 -5.66 -3.07
CA VAL A 133 4.89 -5.96 -4.02
C VAL A 133 5.73 -7.12 -3.51
N MET A 134 5.97 -7.18 -2.19
CA MET A 134 6.76 -8.24 -1.57
C MET A 134 6.08 -9.61 -1.63
N TYR A 135 4.77 -9.67 -1.40
CA TYR A 135 4.04 -10.95 -1.29
C TYR A 135 3.35 -11.39 -2.57
N MET A 136 3.15 -10.51 -3.52
CA MET A 136 2.56 -10.85 -4.81
C MET A 136 3.56 -11.54 -5.73
N LYS A 137 3.05 -12.39 -6.64
CA LYS A 137 3.86 -12.91 -7.74
C LYS A 137 4.44 -11.75 -8.55
N LYS A 138 5.75 -11.79 -8.78
CA LYS A 138 6.46 -10.78 -9.56
C LYS A 138 5.79 -10.55 -10.91
N GLN A 139 5.53 -9.29 -11.21
CA GLN A 139 4.99 -8.83 -12.50
C GLN A 139 6.16 -8.28 -13.33
N GLU A 140 6.66 -9.05 -14.28
CA GLU A 140 7.84 -8.69 -15.09
C GLU A 140 7.61 -7.46 -15.98
N ASN A 141 6.35 -7.18 -16.32
CA ASN A 141 5.96 -6.08 -17.18
C ASN A 141 5.55 -4.82 -16.39
N VAL A 142 5.78 -4.77 -15.08
CA VAL A 142 5.49 -3.62 -14.22
C VAL A 142 6.77 -3.09 -13.62
N ARG A 143 6.95 -1.77 -13.67
CA ARG A 143 8.02 -1.05 -12.97
C ARG A 143 7.42 -0.25 -11.81
N TYR A 144 8.11 -0.25 -10.68
CA TYR A 144 7.69 0.47 -9.49
C TYR A 144 8.58 1.68 -9.23
N TYR A 145 7.97 2.77 -8.79
CA TYR A 145 8.64 4.05 -8.53
C TYR A 145 8.20 4.62 -7.19
N CYS A 146 9.15 5.23 -6.48
CA CYS A 146 8.83 6.15 -5.39
C CYS A 146 8.21 7.44 -5.95
N MET A 147 7.47 8.16 -5.12
CA MET A 147 6.95 9.49 -5.47
C MET A 147 8.00 10.54 -5.11
N ARG A 148 8.42 11.33 -6.11
CA ARG A 148 9.45 12.34 -5.92
C ARG A 148 8.97 13.45 -4.99
N ASN A 149 9.78 13.80 -3.99
CA ASN A 149 9.48 14.87 -3.00
C ASN A 149 8.16 14.67 -2.23
N ILE A 150 7.63 13.46 -2.18
CA ILE A 150 6.38 13.15 -1.49
C ILE A 150 6.62 12.00 -0.51
N ASP A 151 6.28 12.25 0.74
CA ASP A 151 6.17 11.17 1.72
C ASP A 151 4.86 10.43 1.50
N SER A 152 4.96 9.20 0.97
CA SER A 152 3.84 8.29 0.74
C SER A 152 3.71 7.22 1.81
N ALA A 153 4.47 7.35 2.91
CA ALA A 153 4.45 6.38 4.00
C ALA A 153 3.08 6.32 4.67
N THR A 154 2.68 5.11 4.98
CA THR A 154 1.48 4.82 5.77
C THR A 154 1.82 3.76 6.81
N ASP A 155 1.20 3.87 8.00
CA ASP A 155 1.38 2.89 9.04
C ASP A 155 0.42 1.71 8.81
N PHE A 156 0.92 0.49 8.87
CA PHE A 156 0.12 -0.70 9.05
C PHE A 156 0.03 -0.98 10.55
N VAL A 157 -1.19 -0.97 11.07
CA VAL A 157 -1.45 -0.97 12.51
C VAL A 157 -2.21 -2.19 12.96
N LEU A 158 -1.89 -2.64 14.16
CA LEU A 158 -2.69 -3.54 14.95
C LEU A 158 -3.48 -2.72 15.97
N ALA A 159 -4.79 -2.90 16.01
CA ALA A 159 -5.66 -2.16 16.92
C ALA A 159 -6.62 -3.09 17.68
N TYR A 160 -7.00 -2.68 18.88
CA TYR A 160 -7.94 -3.38 19.75
C TYR A 160 -8.67 -2.38 20.67
N ARG A 161 -9.79 -2.79 21.28
CA ARG A 161 -10.55 -1.89 22.16
C ARG A 161 -9.82 -1.64 23.47
N LYS A 162 -9.80 -0.40 23.93
CA LYS A 162 -9.15 0.01 25.20
C LYS A 162 -9.69 -0.71 26.42
N GLU A 163 -11.00 -0.97 26.43
CA GLU A 163 -11.73 -1.59 27.56
C GLU A 163 -11.51 -3.10 27.62
N MET A 164 -10.93 -3.70 26.59
CA MET A 164 -10.71 -5.13 26.51
C MET A 164 -9.42 -5.50 27.20
N PRO A 165 -9.47 -6.42 28.21
CA PRO A 165 -8.22 -6.92 28.79
C PRO A 165 -7.44 -7.71 27.76
N VAL A 166 -6.14 -7.42 27.65
CA VAL A 166 -5.24 -8.19 26.78
C VAL A 166 -5.04 -9.56 27.42
N THR A 167 -5.61 -10.58 26.82
CA THR A 167 -5.42 -11.96 27.25
C THR A 167 -4.04 -12.50 26.82
N GLY A 168 -3.58 -13.60 27.42
CA GLY A 168 -2.31 -14.22 27.04
C GLY A 168 -2.26 -14.57 25.55
N TYR A 169 -3.36 -15.01 24.96
CA TYR A 169 -3.43 -15.30 23.51
C TYR A 169 -3.32 -14.05 22.66
N MET A 170 -3.96 -12.96 23.07
CA MET A 170 -3.84 -11.67 22.38
C MET A 170 -2.40 -11.14 22.45
N GLN A 171 -1.76 -11.22 23.64
CA GLN A 171 -0.37 -10.79 23.79
C GLN A 171 0.56 -11.59 22.89
N CYS A 172 0.42 -12.89 22.84
CA CYS A 172 1.20 -13.75 21.96
C CYS A 172 1.04 -13.35 20.47
N MET A 173 -0.19 -13.05 20.04
CA MET A 173 -0.46 -12.58 18.68
C MET A 173 0.15 -11.20 18.40
N ILE A 174 0.02 -10.28 19.35
CA ILE A 174 0.64 -8.95 19.28
C ILE A 174 2.15 -9.08 19.11
N ASP A 175 2.79 -9.85 19.98
CA ASP A 175 4.26 -10.04 19.97
C ASP A 175 4.74 -10.65 18.65
N MET A 176 4.00 -11.63 18.12
CA MET A 176 4.30 -12.29 16.84
C MET A 176 4.16 -11.32 15.67
N LEU A 177 3.09 -10.53 15.62
CA LEU A 177 2.87 -9.55 14.56
C LEU A 177 3.89 -8.40 14.63
N MET A 178 4.23 -7.94 15.82
CA MET A 178 5.27 -6.92 16.00
C MET A 178 6.67 -7.44 15.62
N ALA A 179 6.96 -8.69 15.90
CA ALA A 179 8.21 -9.33 15.46
C ALA A 179 8.26 -9.42 13.92
N HIS A 180 7.19 -9.90 13.31
CA HIS A 180 7.05 -9.98 11.85
C HIS A 180 7.17 -8.60 11.19
N GLY A 181 6.54 -7.57 11.76
CA GLY A 181 6.62 -6.19 11.25
C GLY A 181 8.07 -5.67 11.18
N ARG A 182 8.85 -5.91 12.24
CA ARG A 182 10.29 -5.55 12.25
C ARG A 182 11.10 -6.29 11.18
N GLU A 183 10.73 -7.51 10.84
CA GLU A 183 11.34 -8.26 9.73
C GLU A 183 10.94 -7.67 8.37
N CYS A 184 9.66 -7.33 8.20
CA CYS A 184 9.18 -6.68 6.97
C CYS A 184 9.95 -5.40 6.67
N GLU A 185 10.11 -4.50 7.63
CA GLU A 185 10.85 -3.24 7.45
C GLU A 185 12.31 -3.45 7.02
N LYS A 186 12.95 -4.54 7.46
CA LYS A 186 14.31 -4.90 7.04
C LYS A 186 14.36 -5.48 5.62
N ILE A 187 13.32 -6.20 5.23
CA ILE A 187 13.28 -6.96 3.98
C ILE A 187 12.71 -6.13 2.83
N PHE A 188 11.76 -5.21 3.08
CA PHE A 188 11.15 -4.36 2.07
C PHE A 188 12.17 -3.75 1.10
N PRO A 189 13.24 -3.07 1.54
CA PRO A 189 14.19 -2.47 0.64
C PRO A 189 14.86 -3.47 -0.30
N GLN A 190 15.13 -4.68 0.17
CA GLN A 190 15.83 -5.72 -0.60
C GLN A 190 14.92 -6.32 -1.67
N VAL A 191 13.70 -6.71 -1.29
CA VAL A 191 12.73 -7.33 -2.21
C VAL A 191 12.24 -6.33 -3.25
N ILE A 192 11.93 -5.10 -2.84
CA ILE A 192 11.47 -4.06 -3.76
C ILE A 192 12.55 -3.73 -4.79
N ARG A 193 13.81 -3.71 -4.40
CA ARG A 193 14.93 -3.54 -5.32
C ARG A 193 14.97 -4.64 -6.39
N GLN A 194 14.69 -5.89 -6.02
CA GLN A 194 14.63 -7.02 -6.96
C GLN A 194 13.42 -6.95 -7.91
N HIS A 195 12.32 -6.34 -7.49
CA HIS A 195 11.11 -6.17 -8.31
C HIS A 195 11.14 -4.89 -9.16
N GLY A 196 11.89 -3.86 -8.75
CA GLY A 196 11.97 -2.56 -9.42
C GLY A 196 13.10 -2.40 -10.44
N CYS A 197 14.19 -3.15 -10.28
CA CYS A 197 15.42 -2.98 -11.05
C CYS A 197 15.82 -4.28 -11.77
N GLN A 198 15.12 -4.62 -12.85
CA GLN A 198 15.76 -5.42 -13.91
C GLN A 198 16.00 -4.49 -15.10
N ASN A 199 17.32 -4.19 -15.32
CA ASN A 199 17.89 -3.47 -16.45
C ASN A 199 17.73 -1.93 -16.44
N ALA A 200 18.49 -1.28 -15.58
CA ALA A 200 19.00 0.06 -15.83
C ALA A 200 20.53 -0.06 -16.01
N PHE A 201 20.94 -0.63 -17.15
CA PHE A 201 22.27 -0.45 -17.79
C PHE A 201 22.13 -0.81 -19.27
#